data_eb0d6f29012dccf3f997b225e638ccf7
#
_entry.id   eb0d6f29012dccf3f997b225e638ccf7
#
_cell.length_a   1.000
_cell.length_b   1.000
_cell.length_c   1.000
_cell.angle_alpha   90.00
_cell.angle_beta   90.00
_cell.angle_gamma   90.00
#
_symmetry.space_group_name_H-M   'P 1'
#
loop_
_entity.id
_entity.type
_entity.pdbx_description
1 polymer ?
#
loop_
_entity_poly.entity_id
_entity_poly.type
_entity_poly.pdbx_seq_one_letter_code
_entity_poly.pdbx_strand_id
1 'polypeptide(L)'
;DGDREQVLASRDNVVLSESFARKVFGTFNPMGQVIRFPDEEKSYVVSGVVRDIDRSVIPNMDIIMRAERLCDINSANDEHMSNSGAVTTFILARPGADLTAKIPDMLDYFKEIYWIYKGNVYQHVTLTPLRDVYFLSQNNDGGFNYGSWPFVMILFGVGAVILLFAVMNYINLTVAQ
;
A
#
# COMPACT_ATOMS: atom_id res chain seq x y z
N ASP A 1 7.64 11.54 -14.43
CA ASP A 1 8.50 11.58 -15.61
C ASP A 1 8.95 10.16 -15.99
N GLY A 2 9.21 9.92 -17.29
CA GLY A 2 9.55 8.57 -17.79
C GLY A 2 8.43 7.92 -18.60
N ASP A 3 8.82 6.96 -19.46
CA ASP A 3 7.88 6.18 -20.28
C ASP A 3 7.23 5.08 -19.44
N ARG A 4 5.92 5.13 -19.29
CA ARG A 4 5.15 4.20 -18.44
C ARG A 4 5.34 2.72 -18.79
N GLU A 5 5.60 2.42 -20.07
CA GLU A 5 5.77 1.03 -20.53
C GLU A 5 7.20 0.54 -20.36
N GLN A 6 8.17 1.45 -20.24
CA GLN A 6 9.59 1.12 -20.24
C GLN A 6 10.31 1.40 -18.91
N VAL A 7 9.71 2.17 -18.00
CA VAL A 7 10.39 2.55 -16.74
C VAL A 7 10.88 1.36 -15.91
N LEU A 8 10.20 0.21 -15.99
CA LEU A 8 10.60 -1.03 -15.30
C LEU A 8 10.92 -2.16 -16.30
N ALA A 9 11.37 -1.85 -17.53
CA ALA A 9 11.70 -2.86 -18.51
C ALA A 9 12.92 -3.71 -18.10
N SER A 10 13.92 -3.12 -17.45
CA SER A 10 15.08 -3.82 -16.90
C SER A 10 14.94 -4.06 -15.39
N ARG A 11 15.56 -5.16 -14.89
CA ARG A 11 15.68 -5.43 -13.44
C ARG A 11 16.54 -4.39 -12.71
N ASP A 12 17.37 -3.66 -13.44
CA ASP A 12 18.26 -2.64 -12.90
C ASP A 12 17.65 -1.24 -12.92
N ASN A 13 16.40 -1.14 -13.39
CA ASN A 13 15.66 0.11 -13.40
C ASN A 13 14.96 0.33 -12.07
N VAL A 14 14.97 1.59 -11.62
CA VAL A 14 14.21 2.03 -10.45
C VAL A 14 13.40 3.28 -10.78
N VAL A 15 12.22 3.35 -10.18
CA VAL A 15 11.38 4.55 -10.19
C VAL A 15 11.37 5.12 -8.79
N LEU A 16 11.57 6.44 -8.67
CA LEU A 16 11.61 7.15 -7.40
C LEU A 16 10.37 8.01 -7.21
N SER A 17 9.99 8.23 -5.94
CA SER A 17 9.07 9.32 -5.63
C SER A 17 9.75 10.68 -5.78
N GLU A 18 8.97 11.74 -6.04
CA GLU A 18 9.50 13.11 -6.15
C GLU A 18 10.22 13.56 -4.88
N SER A 19 9.66 13.26 -3.71
CA SER A 19 10.25 13.62 -2.42
C SER A 19 11.58 12.89 -2.20
N PHE A 20 11.64 11.61 -2.49
CA PHE A 20 12.86 10.82 -2.35
C PHE A 20 13.94 11.23 -3.37
N ALA A 21 13.55 11.46 -4.61
CA ALA A 21 14.45 11.94 -5.64
C ALA A 21 15.10 13.29 -5.25
N ARG A 22 14.31 14.21 -4.71
CA ARG A 22 14.78 15.51 -4.21
C ARG A 22 15.72 15.34 -3.00
N LYS A 23 15.40 14.41 -2.11
CA LYS A 23 16.21 14.12 -0.91
C LYS A 23 17.60 13.57 -1.27
N VAL A 24 17.67 12.70 -2.28
CA VAL A 24 18.92 11.99 -2.66
C VAL A 24 19.77 12.83 -3.60
N PHE A 25 19.16 13.44 -4.62
CA PHE A 25 19.88 14.13 -5.69
C PHE A 25 19.84 15.66 -5.60
N GLY A 26 19.02 16.22 -4.71
CA GLY A 26 18.81 17.68 -4.63
C GLY A 26 18.23 18.29 -5.91
N THR A 27 17.78 17.46 -6.85
CA THR A 27 17.25 17.85 -8.16
C THR A 27 15.88 17.26 -8.40
N PHE A 28 15.11 17.92 -9.27
CA PHE A 28 13.78 17.47 -9.67
C PHE A 28 13.81 16.33 -10.68
N ASN A 29 14.85 16.26 -11.51
CA ASN A 29 14.96 15.26 -12.57
C ASN A 29 16.24 14.42 -12.41
N PRO A 30 16.19 13.34 -11.65
CA PRO A 30 17.31 12.43 -11.44
C PRO A 30 17.42 11.38 -12.55
N MET A 31 16.73 11.51 -13.68
CA MET A 31 16.69 10.54 -14.76
C MET A 31 18.08 10.15 -15.25
N GLY A 32 18.32 8.84 -15.36
CA GLY A 32 19.61 8.27 -15.78
C GLY A 32 20.70 8.27 -14.70
N GLN A 33 20.42 8.84 -13.51
CA GLN A 33 21.36 8.77 -12.39
C GLN A 33 21.42 7.36 -11.81
N VAL A 34 22.52 7.05 -11.14
CA VAL A 34 22.76 5.74 -10.57
C VAL A 34 22.60 5.77 -9.05
N ILE A 35 21.85 4.80 -8.52
CA ILE A 35 21.70 4.55 -7.08
C ILE A 35 22.40 3.24 -6.73
N ARG A 36 23.06 3.22 -5.56
CA ARG A 36 23.61 2.02 -4.93
C ARG A 36 23.08 1.90 -3.52
N PHE A 37 22.71 0.70 -3.13
CA PHE A 37 22.38 0.40 -1.74
C PHE A 37 23.65 -0.01 -0.99
N PRO A 38 23.80 0.37 0.29
CA PRO A 38 25.04 0.14 1.04
C PRO A 38 25.49 -1.33 1.09
N ASP A 39 24.53 -2.24 1.14
CA ASP A 39 24.78 -3.68 1.31
C ASP A 39 24.74 -4.46 -0.01
N GLU A 40 24.74 -3.77 -1.15
CA GLU A 40 24.65 -4.39 -2.48
C GLU A 40 25.77 -3.91 -3.40
N GLU A 41 26.39 -4.84 -4.10
CA GLU A 41 27.36 -4.51 -5.15
C GLU A 41 26.69 -3.96 -6.42
N LYS A 42 25.39 -4.20 -6.57
CA LYS A 42 24.62 -3.87 -7.76
C LYS A 42 24.27 -2.38 -7.79
N SER A 43 24.29 -1.82 -8.99
CA SER A 43 23.88 -0.44 -9.26
C SER A 43 22.56 -0.41 -10.00
N TYR A 44 21.73 0.58 -9.71
CA TYR A 44 20.40 0.75 -10.30
C TYR A 44 20.33 2.10 -11.00
N VAL A 45 19.64 2.15 -12.14
CA VAL A 45 19.49 3.36 -12.94
C VAL A 45 18.08 3.93 -12.71
N VAL A 46 18.00 5.22 -12.40
CA VAL A 46 16.73 5.90 -12.28
C VAL A 46 16.09 6.08 -13.66
N SER A 47 15.03 5.36 -13.92
CA SER A 47 14.31 5.33 -15.19
C SER A 47 13.00 6.11 -15.16
N GLY A 48 12.55 6.52 -13.97
CA GLY A 48 11.33 7.29 -13.81
C GLY A 48 11.22 7.98 -12.47
N VAL A 49 10.38 9.01 -12.44
CA VAL A 49 9.97 9.70 -11.21
C VAL A 49 8.46 9.76 -11.16
N VAL A 50 7.89 9.34 -10.04
CA VAL A 50 6.46 9.33 -9.78
C VAL A 50 6.12 10.38 -8.72
N ARG A 51 4.96 10.99 -8.86
CA ARG A 51 4.45 11.92 -7.85
C ARG A 51 4.22 11.18 -6.53
N ASP A 52 4.49 11.87 -5.42
CA ASP A 52 4.19 11.37 -4.09
C ASP A 52 2.70 11.04 -3.96
N ILE A 53 2.41 9.96 -3.22
CA ILE A 53 1.05 9.51 -2.96
C ILE A 53 0.57 10.18 -1.68
N ASP A 54 -0.10 11.32 -1.82
CA ASP A 54 -0.66 12.04 -0.69
C ASP A 54 -2.05 11.51 -0.30
N ARG A 55 -2.34 11.50 0.99
CA ARG A 55 -3.68 11.18 1.56
C ARG A 55 -4.26 9.86 1.07
N SER A 56 -3.40 8.87 0.93
CA SER A 56 -3.78 7.51 0.51
C SER A 56 -3.68 6.53 1.66
N VAL A 57 -4.46 5.45 1.56
CA VAL A 57 -4.30 4.25 2.39
C VAL A 57 -2.95 3.60 2.12
N ILE A 58 -2.50 3.62 0.87
CA ILE A 58 -1.18 3.14 0.48
C ILE A 58 -0.15 4.17 0.94
N PRO A 59 0.87 3.78 1.73
CA PRO A 59 1.95 4.67 2.12
C PRO A 59 2.72 5.18 0.89
N ASN A 60 3.40 6.31 1.05
CA ASN A 60 4.27 6.79 -0.01
C ASN A 60 5.41 5.78 -0.22
N MET A 61 5.63 5.41 -1.46
CA MET A 61 6.69 4.47 -1.83
C MET A 61 7.86 5.26 -2.38
N ASP A 62 8.94 5.34 -1.61
CA ASP A 62 10.13 6.08 -2.00
C ASP A 62 10.81 5.49 -3.23
N ILE A 63 10.81 4.16 -3.35
CA ILE A 63 11.46 3.42 -4.43
C ILE A 63 10.52 2.33 -4.94
N ILE A 64 10.36 2.25 -6.25
CA ILE A 64 9.61 1.20 -6.93
C ILE A 64 10.56 0.44 -7.85
N MET A 65 10.58 -0.87 -7.71
CA MET A 65 11.44 -1.79 -8.46
C MET A 65 10.65 -3.00 -8.93
N ARG A 66 11.22 -3.78 -9.82
CA ARG A 66 10.63 -5.07 -10.22
C ARG A 66 10.67 -6.07 -9.06
N ALA A 67 9.63 -6.88 -8.96
CA ALA A 67 9.50 -7.88 -7.90
C ALA A 67 10.59 -8.96 -7.97
N GLU A 68 11.09 -9.26 -9.17
CA GLU A 68 12.16 -10.25 -9.38
C GLU A 68 13.46 -9.90 -8.65
N ARG A 69 13.62 -8.61 -8.25
CA ARG A 69 14.74 -8.22 -7.41
C ARG A 69 14.75 -8.93 -6.04
N LEU A 70 13.59 -9.31 -5.51
CA LEU A 70 13.52 -10.08 -4.27
C LEU A 70 14.26 -11.42 -4.37
N CYS A 71 14.28 -12.05 -5.54
CA CYS A 71 15.08 -13.24 -5.81
C CYS A 71 16.57 -12.89 -5.89
N ASP A 72 16.91 -11.79 -6.55
CA ASP A 72 18.31 -11.35 -6.73
C ASP A 72 19.00 -11.07 -5.38
N ILE A 73 18.27 -10.58 -4.38
CA ILE A 73 18.80 -10.31 -3.02
C ILE A 73 18.54 -11.44 -2.02
N ASN A 74 18.19 -12.63 -2.53
CA ASN A 74 17.85 -13.82 -1.72
C ASN A 74 16.71 -13.61 -0.70
N SER A 75 15.86 -12.63 -0.91
CA SER A 75 14.66 -12.44 -0.10
C SER A 75 13.49 -13.32 -0.55
N ALA A 76 13.57 -13.86 -1.75
CA ALA A 76 12.65 -14.85 -2.28
C ALA A 76 13.45 -15.96 -2.99
N ASN A 77 12.98 -17.22 -2.92
CA ASN A 77 13.70 -18.37 -3.42
C ASN A 77 13.38 -18.72 -4.88
N ASP A 78 12.28 -18.21 -5.42
CA ASP A 78 11.82 -18.50 -6.78
C ASP A 78 10.92 -17.39 -7.35
N GLU A 79 10.49 -17.56 -8.59
CA GLU A 79 9.59 -16.62 -9.27
C GLU A 79 8.22 -16.45 -8.59
N HIS A 80 7.80 -17.46 -7.83
CA HIS A 80 6.53 -17.43 -7.07
C HIS A 80 6.70 -16.83 -5.67
N MET A 81 7.94 -16.48 -5.28
CA MET A 81 8.24 -15.95 -3.93
C MET A 81 7.68 -16.86 -2.81
N SER A 82 7.73 -18.17 -3.02
CA SER A 82 7.06 -19.17 -2.19
C SER A 82 7.54 -19.21 -0.74
N ASN A 83 8.71 -18.67 -0.44
CA ASN A 83 9.25 -18.49 0.91
C ASN A 83 9.08 -17.07 1.46
N SER A 84 8.53 -16.15 0.69
CA SER A 84 8.37 -14.75 1.10
C SER A 84 7.16 -14.62 2.04
N GLY A 85 7.42 -14.24 3.30
CA GLY A 85 6.37 -14.25 4.34
C GLY A 85 5.54 -12.99 4.46
N ALA A 86 6.00 -11.85 3.94
CA ALA A 86 5.38 -10.55 4.20
C ALA A 86 5.28 -9.70 2.92
N VAL A 87 4.48 -10.17 1.98
CA VAL A 87 4.23 -9.43 0.73
C VAL A 87 2.79 -8.94 0.70
N THR A 88 2.60 -7.63 0.56
CA THR A 88 1.29 -7.05 0.27
C THR A 88 1.03 -7.09 -1.23
N THR A 89 -0.02 -7.79 -1.65
CA THR A 89 -0.37 -7.96 -3.06
C THR A 89 -1.63 -7.18 -3.40
N PHE A 90 -1.57 -6.41 -4.47
CA PHE A 90 -2.73 -5.72 -5.03
C PHE A 90 -3.16 -6.41 -6.32
N ILE A 91 -4.46 -6.63 -6.46
CA ILE A 91 -5.06 -7.24 -7.64
C ILE A 91 -5.94 -6.20 -8.32
N LEU A 92 -5.66 -5.90 -9.59
CA LEU A 92 -6.53 -5.10 -10.42
C LEU A 92 -7.49 -6.01 -11.17
N ALA A 93 -8.77 -5.99 -10.76
CA ALA A 93 -9.81 -6.76 -11.43
C ALA A 93 -10.18 -6.15 -12.79
N ARG A 94 -10.45 -6.99 -13.77
CA ARG A 94 -11.08 -6.54 -15.01
C ARG A 94 -12.51 -6.07 -14.73
N PRO A 95 -13.05 -5.10 -15.47
CA PRO A 95 -14.44 -4.70 -15.33
C PRO A 95 -15.38 -5.89 -15.42
N GLY A 96 -16.28 -6.04 -14.44
CA GLY A 96 -17.25 -7.14 -14.38
C GLY A 96 -16.71 -8.47 -13.84
N ALA A 97 -15.43 -8.56 -13.46
CA ALA A 97 -14.90 -9.77 -12.85
C ALA A 97 -15.33 -9.90 -11.38
N ASP A 98 -15.86 -11.07 -11.01
CA ASP A 98 -16.10 -11.43 -9.61
C ASP A 98 -14.87 -12.13 -9.04
N LEU A 99 -14.05 -11.37 -8.29
CA LEU A 99 -12.88 -11.92 -7.63
C LEU A 99 -13.24 -12.81 -6.44
N THR A 100 -14.39 -12.58 -5.81
CA THR A 100 -14.82 -13.37 -4.64
C THR A 100 -15.09 -14.81 -5.05
N ALA A 101 -15.67 -15.02 -6.22
CA ALA A 101 -15.89 -16.36 -6.77
C ALA A 101 -14.57 -17.11 -7.07
N LYS A 102 -13.43 -16.40 -7.15
CA LYS A 102 -12.11 -16.98 -7.40
C LYS A 102 -11.32 -17.32 -6.16
N ILE A 103 -11.82 -17.00 -4.97
CA ILE A 103 -11.13 -17.29 -3.70
C ILE A 103 -10.79 -18.79 -3.54
N PRO A 104 -11.69 -19.75 -3.83
CA PRO A 104 -11.36 -21.17 -3.75
C PRO A 104 -10.20 -21.57 -4.68
N ASP A 105 -10.25 -21.12 -5.94
CA ASP A 105 -9.19 -21.39 -6.93
C ASP A 105 -7.83 -20.82 -6.46
N MET A 106 -7.84 -19.62 -5.86
CA MET A 106 -6.64 -19.00 -5.29
C MET A 106 -6.11 -19.78 -4.10
N LEU A 107 -6.97 -20.25 -3.23
CA LEU A 107 -6.57 -21.04 -2.07
C LEU A 107 -5.91 -22.36 -2.50
N ASP A 108 -6.48 -23.04 -3.48
CA ASP A 108 -5.93 -24.29 -3.99
C ASP A 108 -4.58 -24.06 -4.66
N TYR A 109 -4.44 -23.00 -5.45
CA TYR A 109 -3.15 -22.60 -6.03
C TYR A 109 -2.11 -22.27 -4.96
N PHE A 110 -2.48 -21.54 -3.90
CA PHE A 110 -1.56 -21.21 -2.81
C PHE A 110 -1.13 -22.44 -2.01
N LYS A 111 -1.99 -23.45 -1.87
CA LYS A 111 -1.62 -24.74 -1.28
C LYS A 111 -0.57 -25.50 -2.09
N GLU A 112 -0.50 -25.25 -3.39
CA GLU A 112 0.53 -25.89 -4.24
C GLU A 112 1.88 -25.21 -4.13
N ILE A 113 1.93 -23.88 -3.98
CA ILE A 113 3.18 -23.12 -4.09
C ILE A 113 3.72 -22.64 -2.75
N TYR A 114 2.86 -22.19 -1.83
CA TYR A 114 3.32 -21.58 -0.57
C TYR A 114 3.38 -22.59 0.57
N TRP A 115 4.54 -22.70 1.21
CA TRP A 115 4.75 -23.62 2.34
C TRP A 115 3.78 -23.39 3.50
N ILE A 116 3.38 -22.14 3.75
CA ILE A 116 2.50 -21.74 4.85
C ILE A 116 1.07 -22.27 4.67
N TYR A 117 0.61 -22.38 3.41
CA TYR A 117 -0.67 -22.97 3.07
C TYR A 117 -0.57 -24.51 3.00
N LYS A 118 0.56 -25.05 2.47
CA LYS A 118 0.84 -26.52 2.51
C LYS A 118 0.84 -27.08 3.92
N GLY A 119 1.41 -26.32 4.88
CA GLY A 119 1.48 -26.69 6.28
C GLY A 119 0.18 -26.44 7.08
N ASN A 120 -0.90 -26.04 6.43
CA ASN A 120 -2.18 -25.68 7.08
C ASN A 120 -2.06 -24.56 8.16
N VAL A 121 -0.99 -23.77 8.13
CA VAL A 121 -0.85 -22.61 9.02
C VAL A 121 -1.87 -21.54 8.63
N TYR A 122 -1.99 -21.27 7.33
CA TYR A 122 -3.06 -20.44 6.77
C TYR A 122 -4.07 -21.32 6.03
N GLN A 123 -5.34 -21.13 6.34
CA GLN A 123 -6.44 -21.95 5.82
C GLN A 123 -7.41 -21.15 4.94
N HIS A 124 -7.28 -19.82 4.92
CA HIS A 124 -8.21 -18.95 4.23
C HIS A 124 -7.47 -17.90 3.42
N VAL A 125 -8.09 -17.52 2.30
CA VAL A 125 -7.70 -16.37 1.50
C VAL A 125 -8.84 -15.36 1.59
N THR A 126 -8.52 -14.11 1.90
CA THR A 126 -9.49 -13.02 1.92
C THR A 126 -9.06 -11.92 0.95
N LEU A 127 -10.01 -11.38 0.23
CA LEU A 127 -9.82 -10.24 -0.65
C LEU A 127 -10.54 -9.05 -0.04
N THR A 128 -9.80 -7.98 0.23
CA THR A 128 -10.35 -6.77 0.80
C THR A 128 -10.35 -5.66 -0.24
N PRO A 129 -11.50 -5.04 -0.57
CA PRO A 129 -11.51 -3.88 -1.43
C PRO A 129 -10.61 -2.77 -0.87
N LEU A 130 -9.79 -2.14 -1.71
CA LEU A 130 -8.83 -1.12 -1.28
C LEU A 130 -9.49 0.04 -0.50
N ARG A 131 -10.72 0.40 -0.86
CA ARG A 131 -11.51 1.44 -0.16
C ARG A 131 -11.83 1.10 1.29
N ASP A 132 -11.88 -0.19 1.64
CA ASP A 132 -12.28 -0.68 2.95
C ASP A 132 -11.07 -0.90 3.87
N VAL A 133 -9.85 -0.87 3.30
CA VAL A 133 -8.58 -1.10 4.03
C VAL A 133 -8.34 -0.05 5.11
N TYR A 134 -8.77 1.21 4.89
CA TYR A 134 -8.51 2.31 5.82
C TYR A 134 -9.02 2.07 7.24
N PHE A 135 -10.16 1.40 7.38
CA PHE A 135 -10.76 1.08 8.68
C PHE A 135 -10.59 -0.37 9.11
N LEU A 136 -9.74 -1.14 8.43
CA LEU A 136 -9.37 -2.47 8.89
C LEU A 136 -8.64 -2.40 10.23
N SER A 137 -8.83 -3.42 11.06
CA SER A 137 -8.13 -3.51 12.34
C SER A 137 -6.61 -3.51 12.14
N GLN A 138 -5.90 -2.77 12.98
CA GLN A 138 -4.45 -2.55 12.97
C GLN A 138 -3.58 -3.82 13.08
N ASN A 139 -4.18 -5.00 13.21
CA ASN A 139 -3.45 -6.26 13.31
C ASN A 139 -2.90 -6.78 11.97
N ASN A 140 -3.11 -6.06 10.89
CA ASN A 140 -2.53 -6.37 9.59
C ASN A 140 -1.29 -5.50 9.36
N ASP A 141 -0.10 -6.06 9.54
CA ASP A 141 1.20 -5.41 9.33
C ASP A 141 1.51 -5.04 7.86
N GLY A 142 0.49 -4.79 7.06
CA GLY A 142 0.61 -4.50 5.62
C GLY A 142 1.23 -3.14 5.27
N GLY A 143 1.71 -2.37 6.26
CA GLY A 143 2.33 -1.07 6.02
C GLY A 143 1.37 0.01 5.51
N PHE A 144 0.05 -0.17 5.68
CA PHE A 144 -0.96 0.80 5.27
C PHE A 144 -1.17 1.92 6.29
N ASN A 145 -1.68 3.04 5.80
CA ASN A 145 -2.18 4.11 6.65
C ASN A 145 -3.59 3.77 7.11
N TYR A 146 -3.74 3.46 8.39
CA TYR A 146 -5.03 3.10 8.97
C TYR A 146 -5.69 4.25 9.70
N GLY A 147 -7.02 4.35 9.57
CA GLY A 147 -7.87 5.19 10.40
C GLY A 147 -8.42 4.43 11.61
N SER A 148 -8.85 5.18 12.62
CA SER A 148 -9.49 4.62 13.79
C SER A 148 -10.98 4.94 13.75
N TRP A 149 -11.82 3.94 13.50
CA TRP A 149 -13.27 4.09 13.56
C TRP A 149 -13.78 4.58 14.93
N PRO A 150 -13.29 4.04 16.07
CA PRO A 150 -13.66 4.58 17.39
C PRO A 150 -13.33 6.07 17.55
N PHE A 151 -12.18 6.51 17.05
CA PHE A 151 -11.79 7.92 17.10
C PHE A 151 -12.75 8.82 16.31
N VAL A 152 -13.15 8.39 15.11
CA VAL A 152 -14.15 9.10 14.30
C VAL A 152 -15.49 9.21 15.04
N MET A 153 -15.93 8.12 15.68
CA MET A 153 -17.18 8.12 16.45
C MET A 153 -17.13 9.04 17.69
N ILE A 154 -15.98 9.10 18.36
CA ILE A 154 -15.78 10.03 19.48
C ILE A 154 -15.88 11.48 18.99
N LEU A 155 -15.19 11.83 17.90
CA LEU A 155 -15.25 13.18 17.33
C LEU A 155 -16.67 13.55 16.91
N PHE A 156 -17.39 12.62 16.29
CA PHE A 156 -18.78 12.82 15.91
C PHE A 156 -19.66 13.05 17.15
N GLY A 157 -19.48 12.26 18.22
CA GLY A 157 -20.19 12.42 19.47
C GLY A 157 -19.95 13.79 20.14
N VAL A 158 -18.69 14.23 20.18
CA VAL A 158 -18.33 15.57 20.70
C VAL A 158 -19.00 16.66 19.86
N GLY A 159 -18.95 16.57 18.54
CA GLY A 159 -19.62 17.52 17.65
C GLY A 159 -21.14 17.59 17.87
N ALA A 160 -21.78 16.43 18.05
CA ALA A 160 -23.20 16.35 18.34
C ALA A 160 -23.59 17.02 19.69
N VAL A 161 -22.78 16.82 20.73
CA VAL A 161 -22.96 17.45 22.05
C VAL A 161 -22.81 18.97 21.95
N ILE A 162 -21.79 19.47 21.26
CA ILE A 162 -21.60 20.91 21.05
C ILE A 162 -22.80 21.52 20.32
N LEU A 163 -23.26 20.85 19.26
CA LEU A 163 -24.42 21.29 18.50
C LEU A 163 -25.68 21.37 19.40
N LEU A 164 -25.89 20.34 20.22
CA LEU A 164 -27.02 20.30 21.14
C LEU A 164 -26.98 21.46 22.15
N PHE A 165 -25.81 21.74 22.72
CA PHE A 165 -25.67 22.91 23.61
C PHE A 165 -25.88 24.24 22.87
N ALA A 166 -25.45 24.39 21.65
CA ALA A 166 -25.66 25.57 20.83
C ALA A 166 -27.17 25.79 20.57
N VAL A 167 -27.90 24.72 20.23
CA VAL A 167 -29.34 24.75 20.00
C VAL A 167 -30.07 25.10 21.30
N MET A 168 -29.72 24.47 22.44
CA MET A 168 -30.33 24.78 23.74
C MET A 168 -30.10 26.25 24.15
N ASN A 169 -28.87 26.75 23.93
CA ASN A 169 -28.57 28.15 24.21
C ASN A 169 -29.41 29.10 23.35
N TYR A 170 -29.54 28.78 22.04
CA TYR A 170 -30.40 29.57 21.14
C TYR A 170 -31.87 29.57 21.58
N ILE A 171 -32.41 28.40 21.94
CA ILE A 171 -33.81 28.30 22.45
C ILE A 171 -33.99 29.13 23.71
N ASN A 172 -33.08 29.03 24.68
CA ASN A 172 -33.17 29.79 25.95
C ASN A 172 -33.14 31.30 25.70
N LEU A 173 -32.30 31.78 24.78
CA LEU A 173 -32.26 33.21 24.44
C LEU A 173 -33.53 33.66 23.73
N THR A 174 -34.12 32.82 22.87
CA THR A 174 -35.34 33.15 22.13
C THR A 174 -36.58 33.17 23.03
N VAL A 175 -36.63 32.30 24.05
CA VAL A 175 -37.74 32.22 25.00
C VAL A 175 -37.67 33.34 26.08
N ALA A 176 -36.47 33.84 26.37
CA ALA A 176 -36.24 34.91 27.35
C ALA A 176 -36.51 36.33 26.82
N GLN A 177 -36.79 36.50 25.53
CA GLN A 177 -37.24 37.75 24.90
C GLN A 177 -38.76 37.83 24.84
#